data_5672dc8aaed83daab48a6c9c079f01c9
#
_entry.id   5672dc8aaed83daab48a6c9c079f01c9
#
_cell.length_a   1.000
_cell.length_b   1.000
_cell.length_c   1.000
_cell.angle_alpha   90.00
_cell.angle_beta   90.00
_cell.angle_gamma   90.00
#
_symmetry.space_group_name_H-M   'P 1'
#
loop_
_entity.id
_entity.type
_entity.pdbx_description
1 polymer ?
#
loop_
_entity_poly.entity_id
_entity_poly.type
_entity_poly.pdbx_seq_one_letter_code
_entity_poly.pdbx_strand_id
1 'polypeptide(L)'
;LLKLMKRRYLRETYDNRVDAIKKIMPNACIGVDVIVGFPGETDALFLETYNYLNQLDISYLHVFTYSERPNTEAVEMDGIVPLKTRSKRSKMLRGLSVKKRRAFYESQLGNESVVLFESENKEGFIHGFTENYVKVKTPWNPELVNTLHPIKLTKIDEDGCVRFDWKHELTKNKL
;
A
#
# COMPACT_ATOMS: atom_id res chain seq x y z
N LEU A 1 -4.01 -17.00 15.88
CA LEU A 1 -5.06 -16.28 15.11
C LEU A 1 -5.20 -16.83 13.70
N LEU A 2 -4.14 -16.93 12.88
CA LEU A 2 -4.23 -17.44 11.51
C LEU A 2 -4.94 -18.79 11.40
N LYS A 3 -4.66 -19.71 12.34
CA LYS A 3 -5.32 -21.02 12.40
C LYS A 3 -6.82 -20.89 12.71
N LEU A 4 -7.21 -20.01 13.65
CA LEU A 4 -8.60 -19.71 13.97
C LEU A 4 -9.35 -19.09 12.78
N MET A 5 -8.66 -18.27 11.99
CA MET A 5 -9.18 -17.69 10.75
C MET A 5 -9.18 -18.69 9.57
N LYS A 6 -8.87 -19.97 9.81
CA LYS A 6 -8.72 -21.02 8.78
C LYS A 6 -7.73 -20.68 7.65
N ARG A 7 -6.70 -19.86 7.97
CA ARG A 7 -5.60 -19.57 7.04
C ARG A 7 -4.60 -20.72 7.03
N ARG A 8 -4.25 -21.20 5.82
CA ARG A 8 -3.39 -22.39 5.61
C ARG A 8 -1.91 -22.05 5.47
N TYR A 9 -1.49 -20.85 5.84
CA TYR A 9 -0.09 -20.42 5.74
C TYR A 9 0.42 -19.92 7.08
N LEU A 10 1.74 -20.03 7.25
CA LEU A 10 2.48 -19.51 8.37
C LEU A 10 3.16 -18.19 7.97
N ARG A 11 3.60 -17.44 8.96
CA ARG A 11 4.34 -16.18 8.80
C ARG A 11 5.57 -16.35 7.91
N GLU A 12 6.36 -17.38 8.16
CA GLU A 12 7.55 -17.73 7.39
C GLU A 12 7.29 -17.90 5.87
N THR A 13 6.16 -18.49 5.50
CA THR A 13 5.77 -18.58 4.09
C THR A 13 5.58 -17.19 3.47
N TYR A 14 5.09 -16.25 4.26
CA TYR A 14 4.87 -14.87 3.82
C TYR A 14 6.21 -14.14 3.66
N ASP A 15 7.11 -14.26 4.64
CA ASP A 15 8.46 -13.69 4.62
C ASP A 15 9.23 -14.16 3.38
N ASN A 16 9.28 -15.46 3.14
CA ASN A 16 9.95 -16.05 1.98
C ASN A 16 9.39 -15.54 0.64
N ARG A 17 8.08 -15.27 0.56
CA ARG A 17 7.46 -14.72 -0.66
C ARG A 17 7.83 -13.25 -0.88
N VAL A 18 7.79 -12.43 0.18
CA VAL A 18 8.18 -11.02 0.11
C VAL A 18 9.65 -10.92 -0.32
N ASP A 19 10.54 -11.69 0.30
CA ASP A 19 11.96 -11.73 -0.03
C ASP A 19 12.21 -12.17 -1.48
N ALA A 20 11.51 -13.21 -1.94
CA ALA A 20 11.63 -13.67 -3.32
C ALA A 20 11.17 -12.62 -4.33
N ILE A 21 10.04 -11.91 -4.06
CA ILE A 21 9.56 -10.83 -4.91
C ILE A 21 10.57 -9.69 -4.93
N LYS A 22 11.05 -9.25 -3.77
CA LYS A 22 12.01 -8.14 -3.68
C LYS A 22 13.36 -8.46 -4.31
N LYS A 23 13.78 -9.71 -4.26
CA LYS A 23 15.00 -10.15 -4.93
C LYS A 23 14.91 -10.08 -6.46
N ILE A 24 13.75 -10.38 -7.04
CA ILE A 24 13.54 -10.39 -8.50
C ILE A 24 13.10 -9.00 -8.98
N MET A 25 12.26 -8.33 -8.21
CA MET A 25 11.67 -7.03 -8.51
C MET A 25 11.86 -6.06 -7.34
N PRO A 26 13.08 -5.46 -7.16
CA PRO A 26 13.41 -4.63 -6.00
C PRO A 26 12.45 -3.46 -5.78
N ASN A 27 11.93 -2.90 -6.86
CA ASN A 27 11.01 -1.75 -6.86
C ASN A 27 9.52 -2.15 -6.81
N ALA A 28 9.20 -3.44 -6.60
CA ALA A 28 7.81 -3.88 -6.50
C ALA A 28 7.11 -3.23 -5.30
N CYS A 29 5.91 -2.70 -5.54
CA CYS A 29 5.00 -2.21 -4.50
C CYS A 29 4.20 -3.38 -3.93
N ILE A 30 4.48 -3.77 -2.69
CA ILE A 30 3.79 -4.88 -2.03
C ILE A 30 2.77 -4.33 -1.04
N GLY A 31 1.50 -4.57 -1.30
CA GLY A 31 0.40 -4.29 -0.39
C GLY A 31 0.00 -5.53 0.41
N VAL A 32 -0.42 -5.33 1.67
CA VAL A 32 -0.85 -6.40 2.56
C VAL A 32 -2.25 -6.11 3.11
N ASP A 33 -3.15 -7.07 2.94
CA ASP A 33 -4.45 -7.05 3.60
C ASP A 33 -4.32 -7.56 5.03
N VAL A 34 -4.77 -6.77 6.00
CA VAL A 34 -4.74 -7.13 7.42
C VAL A 34 -6.09 -6.86 8.07
N ILE A 35 -6.57 -7.83 8.86
CA ILE A 35 -7.80 -7.72 9.64
C ILE A 35 -7.42 -7.54 11.10
N VAL A 36 -8.02 -6.56 11.79
CA VAL A 36 -7.85 -6.33 13.23
C VAL A 36 -9.15 -6.60 13.97
N GLY A 37 -9.02 -7.06 15.22
CA GLY A 37 -10.16 -7.27 16.12
C GLY A 37 -10.93 -8.55 15.87
N PHE A 38 -10.30 -9.55 15.26
CA PHE A 38 -10.86 -10.90 15.17
C PHE A 38 -11.03 -11.50 16.58
N PRO A 39 -12.08 -12.30 16.85
CA PRO A 39 -12.27 -12.94 18.15
C PRO A 39 -11.00 -13.67 18.62
N GLY A 40 -10.64 -13.46 19.90
CA GLY A 40 -9.41 -14.00 20.48
C GLY A 40 -8.14 -13.19 20.23
N GLU A 41 -8.20 -12.06 19.49
CA GLU A 41 -7.04 -11.18 19.34
C GLU A 41 -6.77 -10.39 20.64
N THR A 42 -5.78 -10.81 21.43
CA THR A 42 -5.32 -10.08 22.61
C THR A 42 -4.45 -8.87 22.22
N ASP A 43 -4.16 -7.97 23.19
CA ASP A 43 -3.24 -6.85 22.94
C ASP A 43 -1.83 -7.33 22.63
N ALA A 44 -1.38 -8.42 23.24
CA ALA A 44 -0.08 -9.02 22.95
C ALA A 44 0.00 -9.53 21.50
N LEU A 45 -1.01 -10.25 21.02
CA LEU A 45 -1.08 -10.76 19.65
C LEU A 45 -1.18 -9.62 18.62
N PHE A 46 -1.91 -8.56 18.96
CA PHE A 46 -1.96 -7.38 18.10
C PHE A 46 -0.61 -6.69 18.00
N LEU A 47 0.10 -6.48 19.10
CA LEU A 47 1.43 -5.87 19.12
C LEU A 47 2.46 -6.72 18.36
N GLU A 48 2.38 -8.04 18.51
CA GLU A 48 3.21 -8.98 17.73
C GLU A 48 2.97 -8.80 16.22
N THR A 49 1.71 -8.71 15.78
CA THR A 49 1.33 -8.45 14.39
C THR A 49 1.81 -7.09 13.91
N TYR A 50 1.64 -6.05 14.74
CA TYR A 50 2.11 -4.70 14.42
C TYR A 50 3.63 -4.65 14.20
N ASN A 51 4.40 -5.24 15.13
CA ASN A 51 5.86 -5.28 15.06
C ASN A 51 6.35 -6.09 13.84
N TYR A 52 5.71 -7.21 13.57
CA TYR A 52 5.99 -8.01 12.39
C TYR A 52 5.79 -7.21 11.10
N LEU A 53 4.62 -6.59 10.92
CA LEU A 53 4.32 -5.79 9.74
C LEU A 53 5.23 -4.54 9.62
N ASN A 54 5.68 -4.00 10.76
CA ASN A 54 6.63 -2.89 10.75
C ASN A 54 8.02 -3.30 10.24
N GLN A 55 8.46 -4.53 10.49
CA GLN A 55 9.77 -5.04 10.04
C GLN A 55 9.75 -5.55 8.59
N LEU A 56 8.60 -6.06 8.13
CA LEU A 56 8.46 -6.66 6.80
C LEU A 56 8.67 -5.63 5.68
N ASP A 57 9.40 -5.99 4.62
CA ASP A 57 9.63 -5.09 3.46
C ASP A 57 8.41 -5.01 2.53
N ILE A 58 7.40 -4.32 3.00
CA ILE A 58 6.14 -4.05 2.31
C ILE A 58 5.90 -2.56 2.16
N SER A 59 5.10 -2.16 1.19
CA SER A 59 4.91 -0.76 0.82
C SER A 59 3.71 -0.10 1.51
N TYR A 60 2.65 -0.85 1.82
CA TYR A 60 1.46 -0.35 2.50
C TYR A 60 0.57 -1.46 3.03
N LEU A 61 -0.42 -1.09 3.84
CA LEU A 61 -1.42 -1.99 4.41
C LEU A 61 -2.83 -1.56 3.98
N HIS A 62 -3.65 -2.51 3.60
CA HIS A 62 -5.10 -2.41 3.58
C HIS A 62 -5.64 -2.93 4.92
N VAL A 63 -6.10 -2.03 5.77
CA VAL A 63 -6.54 -2.36 7.13
C VAL A 63 -8.06 -2.51 7.17
N PHE A 64 -8.50 -3.72 7.45
CA PHE A 64 -9.89 -4.07 7.66
C PHE A 64 -10.16 -4.27 9.15
N THR A 65 -11.26 -3.70 9.64
CA THR A 65 -11.75 -3.98 10.98
C THR A 65 -12.71 -5.16 10.91
N TYR A 66 -12.50 -6.16 11.77
CA TYR A 66 -13.43 -7.29 11.86
C TYR A 66 -14.85 -6.79 12.12
N SER A 67 -15.79 -7.29 11.36
CA SER A 67 -17.22 -7.10 11.56
C SER A 67 -17.93 -8.45 11.60
N GLU A 68 -18.86 -8.60 12.49
CA GLU A 68 -19.69 -9.79 12.64
C GLU A 68 -20.54 -9.99 11.39
N ARG A 69 -20.54 -11.20 10.86
CA ARG A 69 -21.39 -11.59 9.73
C ARG A 69 -22.26 -12.77 10.16
N PRO A 70 -23.60 -12.69 10.03
CA PRO A 70 -24.48 -13.81 10.32
C PRO A 70 -24.03 -15.09 9.61
N ASN A 71 -24.27 -16.22 10.23
CA ASN A 71 -23.96 -17.56 9.69
C ASN A 71 -22.45 -17.83 9.45
N THR A 72 -21.57 -17.20 10.23
CA THR A 72 -20.14 -17.50 10.27
C THR A 72 -19.75 -18.07 11.63
N GLU A 73 -18.85 -19.05 11.66
CA GLU A 73 -18.33 -19.61 12.92
C GLU A 73 -17.67 -18.53 13.80
N ALA A 74 -17.11 -17.49 13.20
CA ALA A 74 -16.44 -16.43 13.91
C ALA A 74 -17.37 -15.61 14.84
N VAL A 75 -18.67 -15.59 14.57
CA VAL A 75 -19.66 -14.90 15.43
C VAL A 75 -19.89 -15.65 16.74
N GLU A 76 -19.72 -16.98 16.70
CA GLU A 76 -19.93 -17.87 17.86
C GLU A 76 -18.67 -18.05 18.70
N MET A 77 -17.55 -17.46 18.27
CA MET A 77 -16.27 -17.56 19.00
C MET A 77 -16.24 -16.67 20.23
N ASP A 78 -15.64 -17.21 21.30
CA ASP A 78 -15.30 -16.43 22.50
C ASP A 78 -14.20 -15.40 22.24
N GLY A 79 -14.07 -14.43 23.15
CA GLY A 79 -13.00 -13.43 23.07
C GLY A 79 -13.31 -12.31 22.10
N ILE A 80 -14.56 -11.89 22.00
CA ILE A 80 -14.98 -10.73 21.19
C ILE A 80 -14.18 -9.49 21.60
N VAL A 81 -13.54 -8.87 20.62
CA VAL A 81 -12.78 -7.64 20.84
C VAL A 81 -13.74 -6.44 20.80
N PRO A 82 -13.75 -5.55 21.82
CA PRO A 82 -14.62 -4.39 21.85
C PRO A 82 -14.40 -3.44 20.66
N LEU A 83 -15.45 -2.84 20.13
CA LEU A 83 -15.39 -1.93 18.96
C LEU A 83 -14.38 -0.79 19.15
N LYS A 84 -14.30 -0.20 20.37
CA LYS A 84 -13.32 0.85 20.69
C LYS A 84 -11.88 0.35 20.54
N THR A 85 -11.60 -0.89 20.95
CA THR A 85 -10.29 -1.53 20.80
C THR A 85 -9.98 -1.80 19.32
N ARG A 86 -10.93 -2.33 18.57
CA ARG A 86 -10.78 -2.54 17.10
C ARG A 86 -10.45 -1.22 16.41
N SER A 87 -11.18 -0.14 16.72
CA SER A 87 -10.95 1.19 16.15
C SER A 87 -9.55 1.72 16.48
N LYS A 88 -9.07 1.57 17.73
CA LYS A 88 -7.71 1.96 18.14
C LYS A 88 -6.65 1.19 17.35
N ARG A 89 -6.78 -0.13 17.27
CA ARG A 89 -5.84 -1.00 16.54
C ARG A 89 -5.83 -0.68 15.04
N SER A 90 -7.01 -0.47 14.44
CA SER A 90 -7.13 -0.05 13.04
C SER A 90 -6.43 1.28 12.77
N LYS A 91 -6.60 2.28 13.66
CA LYS A 91 -5.89 3.56 13.56
C LYS A 91 -4.37 3.41 13.63
N MET A 92 -3.86 2.55 14.51
CA MET A 92 -2.43 2.28 14.63
C MET A 92 -1.86 1.67 13.33
N LEU A 93 -2.51 0.65 12.75
CA LEU A 93 -2.05 0.02 11.51
C LEU A 93 -2.20 0.94 10.30
N ARG A 94 -3.24 1.77 10.24
CA ARG A 94 -3.36 2.81 9.18
C ARG A 94 -2.22 3.83 9.28
N GLY A 95 -1.83 4.23 10.49
CA GLY A 95 -0.65 5.07 10.69
C GLY A 95 0.64 4.40 10.23
N LEU A 96 0.79 3.10 10.50
CA LEU A 96 1.91 2.31 9.99
C LEU A 96 1.89 2.24 8.45
N SER A 97 0.72 2.03 7.85
CA SER A 97 0.56 2.02 6.38
C SER A 97 1.03 3.33 5.74
N VAL A 98 0.67 4.48 6.32
CA VAL A 98 1.14 5.79 5.84
C VAL A 98 2.67 5.90 5.90
N LYS A 99 3.28 5.50 7.01
CA LYS A 99 4.75 5.51 7.16
C LYS A 99 5.45 4.62 6.13
N LYS A 100 4.94 3.41 5.94
CA LYS A 100 5.49 2.46 4.95
C LYS A 100 5.36 2.97 3.52
N ARG A 101 4.21 3.53 3.16
CA ARG A 101 3.99 4.11 1.83
C ARG A 101 4.96 5.26 1.58
N ARG A 102 5.16 6.12 2.58
CA ARG A 102 6.11 7.22 2.47
C ARG A 102 7.54 6.70 2.27
N ALA A 103 7.98 5.74 3.07
CA ALA A 103 9.31 5.12 2.91
C ALA A 103 9.49 4.46 1.53
N PHE A 104 8.45 3.77 1.03
CA PHE A 104 8.45 3.23 -0.33
C PHE A 104 8.59 4.34 -1.37
N TYR A 105 7.83 5.43 -1.28
CA TYR A 105 7.94 6.54 -2.21
C TYR A 105 9.31 7.22 -2.14
N GLU A 106 9.87 7.38 -0.94
CA GLU A 106 11.23 7.91 -0.74
C GLU A 106 12.28 7.05 -1.43
N SER A 107 12.13 5.72 -1.39
CA SER A 107 13.04 4.79 -2.09
C SER A 107 12.94 4.86 -3.62
N GLN A 108 11.87 5.43 -4.17
CA GLN A 108 11.66 5.55 -5.60
C GLN A 108 12.13 6.92 -6.16
N LEU A 109 12.46 7.88 -5.31
CA LEU A 109 12.94 9.19 -5.77
C LEU A 109 14.24 9.06 -6.57
N GLY A 110 14.32 9.81 -7.67
CA GLY A 110 15.44 9.76 -8.61
C GLY A 110 15.30 8.71 -9.72
N ASN A 111 14.38 7.74 -9.57
CA ASN A 111 14.13 6.72 -10.60
C ASN A 111 13.33 7.30 -11.78
N GLU A 112 13.58 6.72 -12.94
CA GLU A 112 12.75 6.88 -14.12
C GLU A 112 11.61 5.87 -14.06
N SER A 113 10.42 6.30 -14.46
CA SER A 113 9.19 5.49 -14.41
C SER A 113 8.26 5.92 -15.53
N VAL A 114 7.27 5.09 -15.85
CA VAL A 114 6.19 5.43 -16.77
C VAL A 114 4.91 5.63 -15.97
N VAL A 115 4.28 6.79 -16.09
CA VAL A 115 3.02 7.10 -15.42
C VAL A 115 1.85 6.93 -16.37
N LEU A 116 0.78 6.29 -15.89
CA LEU A 116 -0.55 6.33 -16.51
C LEU A 116 -1.38 7.38 -15.76
N PHE A 117 -1.82 8.42 -16.46
CA PHE A 117 -2.72 9.42 -15.90
C PHE A 117 -4.18 8.97 -15.95
N GLU A 118 -4.90 9.21 -14.85
CA GLU A 118 -6.34 8.92 -14.71
C GLU A 118 -7.20 9.97 -15.41
N SER A 119 -8.52 9.75 -15.48
CA SER A 119 -9.45 10.66 -16.19
C SER A 119 -10.08 11.74 -15.31
N GLU A 120 -9.80 11.75 -14.01
CA GLU A 120 -10.47 12.63 -13.06
C GLU A 120 -9.71 13.95 -12.84
N ASN A 121 -10.42 15.08 -13.01
CA ASN A 121 -9.94 16.39 -12.56
C ASN A 121 -10.29 16.58 -11.08
N LYS A 122 -9.28 16.57 -10.23
CA LYS A 122 -9.43 16.82 -8.79
C LYS A 122 -8.83 18.18 -8.45
N GLU A 123 -9.68 19.16 -8.19
CA GLU A 123 -9.26 20.51 -7.74
C GLU A 123 -8.20 21.16 -8.65
N GLY A 124 -8.34 20.98 -9.97
CA GLY A 124 -7.41 21.52 -10.95
C GLY A 124 -6.16 20.66 -11.22
N PHE A 125 -6.13 19.44 -10.70
CA PHE A 125 -5.03 18.49 -10.92
C PHE A 125 -5.52 17.20 -11.58
N ILE A 126 -4.66 16.62 -12.42
CA ILE A 126 -4.76 15.25 -12.88
C ILE A 126 -3.78 14.39 -12.09
N HIS A 127 -4.24 13.22 -11.67
CA HIS A 127 -3.42 12.24 -10.95
C HIS A 127 -3.06 11.07 -11.87
N GLY A 128 -1.98 10.40 -11.53
CA GLY A 128 -1.57 9.18 -12.21
C GLY A 128 -0.79 8.26 -11.28
N PHE A 129 -0.57 7.05 -11.75
CA PHE A 129 0.24 6.05 -11.06
C PHE A 129 1.32 5.53 -11.98
N THR A 130 2.52 5.35 -11.40
CA THR A 130 3.59 4.63 -12.08
C THR A 130 3.29 3.12 -12.11
N GLU A 131 4.06 2.37 -12.89
CA GLU A 131 3.97 0.91 -13.00
C GLU A 131 4.09 0.18 -11.64
N ASN A 132 4.74 0.81 -10.65
CA ASN A 132 4.86 0.31 -9.29
C ASN A 132 4.04 1.12 -8.26
N TYR A 133 2.95 1.75 -8.69
CA TYR A 133 1.95 2.42 -7.85
C TYR A 133 2.45 3.63 -7.05
N VAL A 134 3.48 4.33 -7.51
CA VAL A 134 3.80 5.66 -6.99
C VAL A 134 2.78 6.66 -7.53
N LYS A 135 2.07 7.34 -6.62
CA LYS A 135 1.07 8.33 -7.00
C LYS A 135 1.73 9.67 -7.32
N VAL A 136 1.43 10.19 -8.51
CA VAL A 136 1.89 11.52 -8.96
C VAL A 136 0.72 12.42 -9.28
N LYS A 137 0.96 13.73 -9.36
CA LYS A 137 -0.01 14.72 -9.86
C LYS A 137 0.67 15.83 -10.63
N THR A 138 -0.07 16.43 -11.56
CA THR A 138 0.32 17.62 -12.33
C THR A 138 -0.93 18.50 -12.53
N PRO A 139 -0.81 19.78 -12.89
CA PRO A 139 -1.96 20.58 -13.30
C PRO A 139 -2.81 19.87 -14.35
N TRP A 140 -4.12 20.10 -14.28
CA TRP A 140 -5.06 19.48 -15.21
C TRP A 140 -4.72 19.78 -16.67
N ASN A 141 -4.58 18.72 -17.45
CA ASN A 141 -4.49 18.78 -18.90
C ASN A 141 -5.28 17.60 -19.48
N PRO A 142 -6.35 17.83 -20.27
CA PRO A 142 -7.18 16.78 -20.87
C PRO A 142 -6.42 15.86 -21.84
N GLU A 143 -5.33 16.34 -22.44
CA GLU A 143 -4.49 15.54 -23.34
C GLU A 143 -3.73 14.41 -22.63
N LEU A 144 -3.57 14.51 -21.30
CA LEU A 144 -2.92 13.48 -20.50
C LEU A 144 -3.85 12.33 -20.12
N VAL A 145 -5.16 12.51 -20.23
CA VAL A 145 -6.15 11.50 -19.83
C VAL A 145 -5.93 10.17 -20.52
N ASN A 146 -5.77 9.11 -19.72
CA ASN A 146 -5.52 7.73 -20.19
C ASN A 146 -4.29 7.58 -21.09
N THR A 147 -3.29 8.42 -20.89
CA THR A 147 -2.02 8.35 -21.65
C THR A 147 -0.86 7.96 -20.75
N LEU A 148 0.16 7.35 -21.34
CA LEU A 148 1.39 6.92 -20.70
C LEU A 148 2.53 7.89 -21.00
N HIS A 149 3.24 8.33 -19.94
CA HIS A 149 4.34 9.26 -20.09
C HIS A 149 5.57 8.84 -19.27
N PRO A 150 6.78 8.91 -19.89
CA PRO A 150 8.03 8.72 -19.15
C PRO A 150 8.31 9.95 -18.29
N ILE A 151 8.62 9.71 -17.01
CA ILE A 151 8.89 10.72 -16.01
C ILE A 151 10.10 10.34 -15.14
N LYS A 152 10.64 11.31 -14.42
CA LYS A 152 11.62 11.09 -13.35
C LYS A 152 11.03 11.60 -12.04
N LEU A 153 10.94 10.72 -11.04
CA LEU A 153 10.42 11.05 -9.71
C LEU A 153 11.41 11.94 -8.95
N THR A 154 10.94 13.05 -8.35
CA THR A 154 11.85 14.06 -7.78
C THR A 154 11.64 14.32 -6.30
N LYS A 155 10.42 14.55 -5.83
CA LYS A 155 10.14 14.96 -4.44
C LYS A 155 8.74 14.56 -4.02
N ILE A 156 8.57 14.20 -2.75
CA ILE A 156 7.24 13.97 -2.15
C ILE A 156 6.68 15.31 -1.65
N ASP A 157 5.46 15.64 -2.08
CA ASP A 157 4.72 16.81 -1.62
C ASP A 157 4.05 16.60 -0.25
N GLU A 158 3.53 17.69 0.33
CA GLU A 158 2.84 17.68 1.63
C GLU A 158 1.59 16.78 1.63
N ASP A 159 0.90 16.68 0.48
CA ASP A 159 -0.29 15.81 0.31
C ASP A 159 0.07 14.33 0.05
N GLY A 160 1.36 14.01 0.02
CA GLY A 160 1.86 12.65 -0.20
C GLY A 160 1.91 12.19 -1.65
N CYS A 161 1.60 13.05 -2.63
CA CYS A 161 1.89 12.79 -4.04
C CYS A 161 3.35 13.07 -4.35
N VAL A 162 3.90 12.38 -5.35
CA VAL A 162 5.28 12.60 -5.79
C VAL A 162 5.30 13.59 -6.96
N ARG A 163 6.19 14.57 -6.89
CA ARG A 163 6.53 15.44 -8.03
C ARG A 163 7.45 14.72 -8.98
N PHE A 164 7.43 15.14 -10.22
CA PHE A 164 8.24 14.55 -11.27
C PHE A 164 8.67 15.60 -12.29
N ASP A 165 9.73 15.27 -13.03
CA ASP A 165 10.15 15.96 -14.25
C ASP A 165 9.76 15.13 -15.45
N TRP A 166 9.30 15.80 -16.52
CA TRP A 166 9.02 15.14 -17.79
C TRP A 166 10.31 14.63 -18.41
N LYS A 167 10.30 13.41 -18.88
CA LYS A 167 11.35 12.90 -19.75
C LYS A 167 10.93 13.16 -21.20
N HIS A 168 11.66 14.01 -21.90
CA HIS A 168 11.50 14.14 -23.34
C HIS A 168 11.93 12.81 -23.99
N GLU A 169 11.07 12.22 -24.82
CA GLU A 169 11.53 11.17 -25.71
C GLU A 169 12.69 11.75 -26.52
N LEU A 170 13.85 11.11 -26.46
CA LEU A 170 14.92 11.38 -27.40
C LEU A 170 14.30 11.17 -28.78
N THR A 171 14.06 12.27 -29.49
CA THR A 171 13.61 12.25 -30.88
C THR A 171 14.47 11.23 -31.60
N LYS A 172 13.86 10.12 -32.00
CA LYS A 172 14.53 9.18 -32.92
C LYS A 172 14.90 9.99 -34.15
N ASN A 173 16.19 10.31 -34.24
CA ASN A 173 16.74 10.85 -35.47
C ASN A 173 16.31 9.92 -36.61
N LYS A 174 15.44 10.42 -37.49
CA LYS A 174 15.20 9.81 -38.79
C LYS A 174 16.54 9.81 -39.50
N LEU A 175 17.09 8.62 -39.69
CA LEU A 175 18.07 8.36 -40.74
C LEU A 175 17.38 8.43 -42.11
#